data_591dffbb79f22509783ec063f09d6ef2
#
_entry.id   591dffbb79f22509783ec063f09d6ef2
#
_cell.length_a   1.000
_cell.length_b   1.000
_cell.length_c   1.000
_cell.angle_alpha   90.00
_cell.angle_beta   90.00
_cell.angle_gamma   90.00
#
_symmetry.space_group_name_H-M   'P 1'
#
loop_
_entity.id
_entity.type
_entity.pdbx_description
1 polymer ?
#
loop_
_entity_poly.entity_id
_entity_poly.type
_entity_poly.pdbx_seq_one_letter_code
_entity_poly.pdbx_strand_id
1 'polypeptide(L)'
;MARTLFLLALTLPGLVHAQPSRLNCRDGVDAPPRLFPVQNVWGLAQYPSRDAEWSEERKVQEIAKAGFDAFDVWAGGASDADFARWIALGKKHGIEVGVETEVLKPEDFAPAVAAAKRLGSVYLDAHVGTSFTSEADAEALLRGLVEHCRSAGVPLVIQTHRGRVTQDLLRSVAYAKAVPDLRFDLDLSHYFVAGEIGGPLGPDAEAAFAILMERAIMLDARLSNGEQVQVDHRNPAYAAQRDRFAAMWKRTMKDWLRTAARGDVFPFRIELGPPDYAILGPDGREISDRWEQQKDLRSLVIRLWNEAVSETGAGEPYRR
;
A
#
# COMPACT_ATOMS: atom_id res chain seq x y z
N MET A 1 21.00 -55.14 -44.80
CA MET A 1 20.89 -55.08 -43.32
C MET A 1 20.81 -53.63 -42.91
N ALA A 2 19.60 -53.15 -42.68
CA ALA A 2 19.35 -51.78 -42.24
C ALA A 2 19.27 -51.73 -40.71
N ARG A 3 20.12 -50.91 -40.07
CA ARG A 3 20.08 -50.67 -38.62
C ARG A 3 19.19 -49.47 -38.36
N THR A 4 18.05 -49.75 -37.75
CA THR A 4 17.12 -48.72 -37.25
C THR A 4 17.66 -48.17 -35.92
N LEU A 5 18.04 -46.89 -35.85
CA LEU A 5 18.36 -46.21 -34.60
C LEU A 5 17.04 -45.75 -33.98
N PHE A 6 16.75 -46.25 -32.77
CA PHE A 6 15.71 -45.69 -31.90
C PHE A 6 16.30 -44.51 -31.13
N LEU A 7 15.81 -43.29 -31.40
CA LEU A 7 16.03 -42.14 -30.53
C LEU A 7 15.07 -42.21 -29.34
N LEU A 8 15.62 -42.47 -28.14
CA LEU A 8 14.90 -42.32 -26.89
C LEU A 8 14.82 -40.80 -26.58
N ALA A 9 13.63 -40.21 -26.71
CA ALA A 9 13.38 -38.86 -26.23
C ALA A 9 13.26 -38.87 -24.71
N LEU A 10 14.30 -38.42 -24.01
CA LEU A 10 14.27 -38.12 -22.58
C LEU A 10 13.42 -36.84 -22.37
N THR A 11 12.18 -37.03 -21.98
CA THR A 11 11.35 -35.94 -21.43
C THR A 11 11.92 -35.59 -20.06
N LEU A 12 12.63 -34.44 -19.96
CA LEU A 12 12.95 -33.82 -18.69
C LEU A 12 11.66 -33.47 -17.98
N PRO A 13 11.49 -33.84 -16.70
CA PRO A 13 10.34 -33.34 -15.93
C PRO A 13 10.42 -31.81 -15.86
N GLY A 14 9.37 -31.14 -16.36
CA GLY A 14 9.25 -29.71 -16.26
C GLY A 14 9.43 -29.30 -14.81
N LEU A 15 10.38 -28.41 -14.55
CA LEU A 15 10.48 -27.69 -13.30
C LEU A 15 9.15 -26.98 -13.08
N VAL A 16 8.29 -27.58 -12.29
CA VAL A 16 7.13 -26.88 -11.71
C VAL A 16 7.77 -25.80 -10.82
N HIS A 17 7.89 -24.60 -11.36
CA HIS A 17 8.16 -23.43 -10.53
C HIS A 17 6.97 -23.34 -9.59
N ALA A 18 7.15 -23.76 -8.34
CA ALA A 18 6.21 -23.47 -7.27
C ALA A 18 5.99 -21.96 -7.31
N GLN A 19 4.79 -21.53 -7.65
CA GLN A 19 4.46 -20.10 -7.56
C GLN A 19 4.70 -19.70 -6.10
N PRO A 20 5.44 -18.60 -5.86
CA PRO A 20 5.68 -18.15 -4.51
C PRO A 20 4.34 -18.02 -3.80
N SER A 21 4.26 -18.50 -2.56
CA SER A 21 3.04 -18.41 -1.75
C SER A 21 2.72 -16.92 -1.56
N ARG A 22 1.75 -16.42 -2.33
CA ARG A 22 1.32 -15.03 -2.25
C ARG A 22 0.43 -14.91 -1.02
N LEU A 23 0.94 -14.36 0.07
CA LEU A 23 0.11 -13.88 1.17
C LEU A 23 -0.53 -12.55 0.73
N ASN A 24 -1.62 -12.62 -0.02
CA ASN A 24 -2.48 -11.48 -0.26
C ASN A 24 -3.24 -11.12 1.02
N CYS A 25 -3.61 -9.86 1.15
CA CYS A 25 -4.49 -9.42 2.22
C CYS A 25 -5.84 -10.14 2.12
N ARG A 26 -6.38 -10.61 3.26
CA ARG A 26 -7.64 -11.38 3.31
C ARG A 26 -8.46 -10.97 4.51
N ASP A 27 -9.76 -10.75 4.29
CA ASP A 27 -10.72 -10.43 5.35
C ASP A 27 -11.46 -11.64 5.92
N GLY A 28 -11.12 -12.85 5.46
CA GLY A 28 -11.78 -14.10 5.88
C GLY A 28 -13.12 -14.37 5.23
N VAL A 29 -13.60 -13.50 4.33
CA VAL A 29 -14.86 -13.68 3.59
C VAL A 29 -14.59 -14.46 2.31
N ASP A 30 -15.33 -15.57 2.09
CA ASP A 30 -15.27 -16.31 0.81
C ASP A 30 -16.12 -15.60 -0.26
N ALA A 31 -15.56 -14.51 -0.80
CA ALA A 31 -16.17 -13.67 -1.83
C ALA A 31 -15.20 -13.48 -3.02
N PRO A 32 -15.65 -12.97 -4.17
CA PRO A 32 -14.73 -12.52 -5.22
C PRO A 32 -13.74 -11.48 -4.69
N PRO A 33 -12.56 -11.34 -5.32
CA PRO A 33 -11.61 -10.29 -4.97
C PRO A 33 -12.28 -8.91 -4.97
N ARG A 34 -11.99 -8.10 -3.94
CA ARG A 34 -12.67 -6.81 -3.77
C ARG A 34 -11.71 -5.69 -3.34
N LEU A 35 -12.11 -4.46 -3.64
CA LEU A 35 -11.46 -3.27 -3.12
C LEU A 35 -11.72 -3.14 -1.61
N PHE A 36 -10.71 -2.63 -0.89
CA PHE A 36 -10.78 -2.38 0.54
C PHE A 36 -10.24 -0.96 0.83
N PRO A 37 -11.11 0.08 0.70
CA PRO A 37 -10.70 1.46 0.96
C PRO A 37 -10.36 1.71 2.42
N VAL A 38 -9.17 2.23 2.67
CA VAL A 38 -8.62 2.51 3.99
C VAL A 38 -8.34 4.01 4.14
N GLN A 39 -8.58 4.57 5.32
CA GLN A 39 -8.19 5.92 5.68
C GLN A 39 -7.15 5.90 6.79
N ASN A 40 -5.99 6.49 6.55
CA ASN A 40 -5.00 6.69 7.59
C ASN A 40 -5.48 7.74 8.60
N VAL A 41 -5.49 7.41 9.90
CA VAL A 41 -5.86 8.35 10.97
C VAL A 41 -4.87 9.52 11.06
N TRP A 42 -3.58 9.26 10.78
CA TRP A 42 -2.57 10.31 10.67
C TRP A 42 -2.95 11.36 9.62
N GLY A 43 -3.56 10.95 8.52
CA GLY A 43 -4.11 11.86 7.51
C GLY A 43 -5.17 12.83 8.04
N LEU A 44 -5.68 12.65 9.24
CA LEU A 44 -6.59 13.56 9.95
C LEU A 44 -5.93 14.24 11.18
N ALA A 45 -4.62 14.08 11.37
CA ALA A 45 -3.92 14.84 12.41
C ALA A 45 -4.01 16.34 12.11
N GLN A 46 -4.16 17.13 13.17
CA GLN A 46 -4.35 18.58 13.10
C GLN A 46 -5.55 19.03 12.24
N TYR A 47 -6.55 18.17 12.00
CA TYR A 47 -7.74 18.54 11.22
C TYR A 47 -8.93 18.84 12.13
N PRO A 48 -9.72 19.91 11.88
CA PRO A 48 -9.60 20.89 10.78
C PRO A 48 -8.50 21.92 10.97
N SER A 49 -7.93 22.04 12.16
CA SER A 49 -6.78 22.88 12.47
C SER A 49 -6.07 22.35 13.71
N ARG A 50 -4.82 22.76 13.95
CA ARG A 50 -4.05 22.37 15.15
C ARG A 50 -4.78 22.64 16.46
N ASP A 51 -5.47 23.80 16.56
CA ASP A 51 -6.15 24.23 17.78
C ASP A 51 -7.55 23.60 17.95
N ALA A 52 -8.08 22.96 16.93
CA ALA A 52 -9.42 22.34 16.90
C ALA A 52 -9.39 20.92 16.34
N GLU A 53 -8.27 20.21 16.55
CA GLU A 53 -8.10 18.85 16.06
C GLU A 53 -9.23 17.94 16.54
N TRP A 54 -9.77 17.15 15.63
CA TRP A 54 -10.76 16.14 15.97
C TRP A 54 -10.19 15.09 16.93
N SER A 55 -10.98 14.70 17.93
CA SER A 55 -10.66 13.55 18.75
C SER A 55 -10.54 12.29 17.88
N GLU A 56 -9.77 11.31 18.33
CA GLU A 56 -9.60 10.04 17.60
C GLU A 56 -10.95 9.35 17.33
N GLU A 57 -11.87 9.36 18.30
CA GLU A 57 -13.22 8.84 18.10
C GLU A 57 -13.98 9.56 16.99
N ARG A 58 -13.88 10.91 16.92
CA ARG A 58 -14.51 11.68 15.84
C ARG A 58 -13.88 11.36 14.50
N LYS A 59 -12.55 11.22 14.42
CA LYS A 59 -11.86 10.81 13.20
C LYS A 59 -12.40 9.48 12.69
N VAL A 60 -12.44 8.45 13.53
CA VAL A 60 -12.96 7.12 13.16
C VAL A 60 -14.44 7.18 12.77
N GLN A 61 -15.25 7.96 13.48
CA GLN A 61 -16.66 8.17 13.13
C GLN A 61 -16.83 8.78 11.73
N GLU A 62 -16.07 9.82 11.42
CA GLU A 62 -16.16 10.49 10.11
C GLU A 62 -15.60 9.59 8.99
N ILE A 63 -14.56 8.80 9.25
CA ILE A 63 -14.04 7.76 8.34
C ILE A 63 -15.14 6.74 8.01
N ALA A 64 -15.82 6.20 9.03
CA ALA A 64 -16.90 5.24 8.84
C ALA A 64 -18.08 5.85 8.05
N LYS A 65 -18.51 7.09 8.40
CA LYS A 65 -19.57 7.80 7.67
C LYS A 65 -19.22 8.06 6.21
N ALA A 66 -17.94 8.29 5.89
CA ALA A 66 -17.46 8.46 4.53
C ALA A 66 -17.42 7.14 3.75
N GLY A 67 -17.72 6.00 4.38
CA GLY A 67 -17.85 4.68 3.75
C GLY A 67 -16.52 3.99 3.51
N PHE A 68 -15.48 4.27 4.29
CA PHE A 68 -14.26 3.47 4.30
C PHE A 68 -14.50 2.11 4.98
N ASP A 69 -13.73 1.10 4.57
CA ASP A 69 -13.80 -0.24 5.15
C ASP A 69 -12.93 -0.37 6.41
N ALA A 70 -11.87 0.43 6.51
CA ALA A 70 -10.95 0.44 7.65
C ALA A 70 -10.34 1.82 7.93
N PHE A 71 -9.78 1.94 9.12
CA PHE A 71 -8.85 3.02 9.45
C PHE A 71 -7.51 2.43 9.89
N ASP A 72 -6.41 3.09 9.49
CA ASP A 72 -5.06 2.69 9.88
C ASP A 72 -4.58 3.43 11.12
N VAL A 73 -3.83 2.69 11.95
CA VAL A 73 -3.18 3.20 13.15
C VAL A 73 -1.69 2.85 13.16
N TRP A 74 -0.89 3.74 13.74
CA TRP A 74 0.53 3.48 14.01
C TRP A 74 0.68 2.67 15.28
N ALA A 75 1.13 1.42 15.16
CA ALA A 75 1.25 0.51 16.30
C ALA A 75 2.62 0.58 17.00
N GLY A 76 3.62 1.26 16.41
CA GLY A 76 4.94 1.40 17.01
C GLY A 76 4.87 2.14 18.34
N GLY A 77 5.26 1.47 19.43
CA GLY A 77 5.23 2.03 20.79
C GLY A 77 3.83 2.13 21.44
N ALA A 78 2.79 1.56 20.81
CA ALA A 78 1.44 1.58 21.33
C ALA A 78 1.30 0.77 22.64
N SER A 79 0.51 1.30 23.57
CA SER A 79 0.18 0.63 24.84
C SER A 79 -1.00 -0.33 24.69
N ASP A 80 -1.22 -1.18 25.69
CA ASP A 80 -2.41 -2.04 25.76
C ASP A 80 -3.72 -1.25 25.75
N ALA A 81 -3.74 -0.06 26.32
CA ALA A 81 -4.89 0.84 26.31
C ALA A 81 -5.18 1.37 24.89
N ASP A 82 -4.14 1.66 24.08
CA ASP A 82 -4.28 2.07 22.69
C ASP A 82 -4.91 0.96 21.86
N PHE A 83 -4.41 -0.26 21.96
CA PHE A 83 -4.99 -1.41 21.26
C PHE A 83 -6.46 -1.65 21.64
N ALA A 84 -6.77 -1.62 22.94
CA ALA A 84 -8.14 -1.79 23.41
C ALA A 84 -9.08 -0.70 22.86
N ARG A 85 -8.60 0.54 22.81
CA ARG A 85 -9.35 1.68 22.27
C ARG A 85 -9.61 1.52 20.77
N TRP A 86 -8.60 1.17 19.97
CA TRP A 86 -8.76 0.98 18.52
C TRP A 86 -9.73 -0.14 18.19
N ILE A 87 -9.62 -1.28 18.88
CA ILE A 87 -10.58 -2.40 18.74
C ILE A 87 -12.00 -1.93 19.07
N ALA A 88 -12.17 -1.18 20.17
CA ALA A 88 -13.48 -0.67 20.56
C ALA A 88 -14.06 0.31 19.54
N LEU A 89 -13.23 1.20 18.98
CA LEU A 89 -13.65 2.15 17.94
C LEU A 89 -14.04 1.44 16.65
N GLY A 90 -13.22 0.49 16.16
CA GLY A 90 -13.54 -0.32 14.99
C GLY A 90 -14.89 -1.04 15.15
N LYS A 91 -15.06 -1.74 16.28
CA LYS A 91 -16.32 -2.42 16.60
C LYS A 91 -17.52 -1.46 16.70
N LYS A 92 -17.34 -0.30 17.35
CA LYS A 92 -18.40 0.71 17.52
C LYS A 92 -18.91 1.26 16.20
N HIS A 93 -17.99 1.49 15.25
CA HIS A 93 -18.32 2.12 13.97
C HIS A 93 -18.45 1.13 12.81
N GLY A 94 -18.24 -0.17 13.05
CA GLY A 94 -18.42 -1.24 12.07
C GLY A 94 -17.41 -1.20 10.94
N ILE A 95 -16.18 -0.75 11.20
CA ILE A 95 -15.05 -0.73 10.27
C ILE A 95 -13.82 -1.41 10.89
N GLU A 96 -12.93 -1.92 10.06
CA GLU A 96 -11.75 -2.66 10.49
C GLU A 96 -10.60 -1.72 10.90
N VAL A 97 -9.57 -2.29 11.53
CA VAL A 97 -8.37 -1.57 11.95
C VAL A 97 -7.19 -2.10 11.17
N GLY A 98 -6.57 -1.26 10.35
CA GLY A 98 -5.31 -1.54 9.69
C GLY A 98 -4.12 -1.18 10.58
N VAL A 99 -2.96 -1.76 10.31
CA VAL A 99 -1.75 -1.60 11.12
C VAL A 99 -0.59 -1.10 10.29
N GLU A 100 -0.04 0.03 10.72
CA GLU A 100 1.26 0.53 10.30
C GLU A 100 2.28 0.43 11.44
N THR A 101 3.53 0.15 11.13
CA THR A 101 4.60 0.14 12.12
C THR A 101 5.96 0.38 11.49
N GLU A 102 6.92 0.72 12.32
CA GLU A 102 8.32 0.79 11.95
C GLU A 102 9.05 -0.51 12.30
N VAL A 103 9.96 -0.93 11.43
CA VAL A 103 10.81 -2.10 11.62
C VAL A 103 12.24 -1.69 11.29
N LEU A 104 13.04 -1.42 12.30
CA LEU A 104 14.43 -0.96 12.14
C LEU A 104 15.46 -2.08 12.29
N LYS A 105 15.09 -3.16 12.99
CA LYS A 105 15.96 -4.28 13.35
C LYS A 105 15.14 -5.56 13.55
N PRO A 106 15.79 -6.74 13.57
CA PRO A 106 15.08 -8.03 13.71
C PRO A 106 14.23 -8.16 14.98
N GLU A 107 14.60 -7.49 16.06
CA GLU A 107 13.83 -7.51 17.32
C GLU A 107 12.43 -6.90 17.17
N ASP A 108 12.21 -6.09 16.13
CA ASP A 108 10.94 -5.44 15.85
C ASP A 108 9.94 -6.37 15.14
N PHE A 109 10.37 -7.52 14.60
CA PHE A 109 9.51 -8.43 13.84
C PHE A 109 8.36 -8.99 14.68
N ALA A 110 8.67 -9.53 15.86
CA ALA A 110 7.67 -10.15 16.71
C ALA A 110 6.65 -9.15 17.25
N PRO A 111 7.02 -7.95 17.75
CA PRO A 111 6.08 -6.90 18.10
C PRO A 111 5.16 -6.47 16.95
N ALA A 112 5.71 -6.30 15.72
CA ALA A 112 4.94 -5.91 14.56
C ALA A 112 3.86 -6.96 14.20
N VAL A 113 4.24 -8.24 14.14
CA VAL A 113 3.30 -9.35 13.90
C VAL A 113 2.26 -9.46 15.02
N ALA A 114 2.67 -9.28 16.28
CA ALA A 114 1.74 -9.33 17.42
C ALA A 114 0.69 -8.22 17.33
N ALA A 115 1.08 -7.00 16.92
CA ALA A 115 0.17 -5.89 16.73
C ALA A 115 -0.89 -6.21 15.66
N ALA A 116 -0.48 -6.70 14.48
CA ALA A 116 -1.39 -7.08 13.41
C ALA A 116 -2.38 -8.16 13.84
N LYS A 117 -1.90 -9.21 14.50
CA LYS A 117 -2.77 -10.29 15.04
C LYS A 117 -3.75 -9.78 16.08
N ARG A 118 -3.31 -8.91 16.99
CA ARG A 118 -4.13 -8.37 18.06
C ARG A 118 -5.28 -7.51 17.53
N LEU A 119 -5.04 -6.74 16.49
CA LEU A 119 -6.05 -5.90 15.85
C LEU A 119 -6.90 -6.68 14.83
N GLY A 120 -6.51 -7.91 14.47
CA GLY A 120 -7.17 -8.67 13.41
C GLY A 120 -7.01 -8.01 12.04
N SER A 121 -5.93 -7.25 11.84
CA SER A 121 -5.68 -6.53 10.60
C SER A 121 -5.49 -7.48 9.41
N VAL A 122 -6.04 -7.10 8.26
CA VAL A 122 -5.91 -7.86 7.02
C VAL A 122 -4.53 -7.75 6.39
N TYR A 123 -3.68 -6.83 6.89
CA TYR A 123 -2.28 -6.65 6.52
C TYR A 123 -1.47 -6.10 7.70
N LEU A 124 -0.16 -6.24 7.59
CA LEU A 124 0.84 -5.49 8.35
C LEU A 124 1.59 -4.60 7.37
N ASP A 125 1.44 -3.30 7.50
CA ASP A 125 2.21 -2.33 6.72
C ASP A 125 3.46 -1.92 7.50
N ALA A 126 4.64 -2.10 6.88
CA ALA A 126 5.91 -1.90 7.55
C ALA A 126 6.79 -0.85 6.86
N HIS A 127 7.18 0.17 7.62
CA HIS A 127 8.21 1.13 7.28
C HIS A 127 9.57 0.56 7.70
N VAL A 128 10.34 0.04 6.74
CA VAL A 128 11.55 -0.74 7.04
C VAL A 128 12.82 0.09 6.95
N GLY A 129 13.64 -0.01 7.98
CA GLY A 129 14.97 0.62 8.07
C GLY A 129 14.94 2.13 7.89
N THR A 130 16.07 2.69 7.51
CA THR A 130 16.22 4.12 7.19
C THR A 130 16.88 4.29 5.82
N SER A 131 16.88 5.51 5.30
CA SER A 131 17.61 5.84 4.06
C SER A 131 19.13 5.59 4.13
N PHE A 132 19.67 5.49 5.34
CA PHE A 132 21.10 5.24 5.60
C PHE A 132 21.42 3.76 5.87
N THR A 133 20.43 2.88 5.92
CA THR A 133 20.66 1.43 6.04
C THR A 133 21.38 0.94 4.78
N SER A 134 22.45 0.17 4.94
CA SER A 134 23.19 -0.38 3.80
C SER A 134 22.31 -1.33 2.97
N GLU A 135 22.66 -1.55 1.69
CA GLU A 135 21.86 -2.45 0.83
C GLU A 135 21.84 -3.88 1.36
N ALA A 136 22.98 -4.37 1.87
CA ALA A 136 23.07 -5.71 2.44
C ALA A 136 22.22 -5.87 3.72
N ASP A 137 22.27 -4.89 4.62
CA ASP A 137 21.47 -4.89 5.84
C ASP A 137 19.97 -4.74 5.52
N ALA A 138 19.64 -3.90 4.55
CA ALA A 138 18.27 -3.72 4.08
C ALA A 138 17.69 -5.02 3.50
N GLU A 139 18.45 -5.72 2.63
CA GLU A 139 18.02 -7.01 2.08
C GLU A 139 17.85 -8.06 3.18
N ALA A 140 18.78 -8.14 4.12
CA ALA A 140 18.70 -9.08 5.24
C ALA A 140 17.46 -8.80 6.11
N LEU A 141 17.18 -7.52 6.41
CA LEU A 141 16.04 -7.10 7.21
C LEU A 141 14.71 -7.41 6.49
N LEU A 142 14.60 -7.08 5.20
CA LEU A 142 13.41 -7.38 4.38
C LEU A 142 13.17 -8.88 4.29
N ARG A 143 14.18 -9.67 4.01
CA ARG A 143 14.09 -11.14 3.92
C ARG A 143 13.65 -11.76 5.25
N GLY A 144 14.25 -11.32 6.35
CA GLY A 144 13.90 -11.79 7.70
C GLY A 144 12.45 -11.47 8.07
N LEU A 145 12.00 -10.24 7.78
CA LEU A 145 10.62 -9.83 8.07
C LEU A 145 9.60 -10.61 7.23
N VAL A 146 9.86 -10.78 5.93
CA VAL A 146 9.02 -11.59 5.03
C VAL A 146 8.87 -13.01 5.55
N GLU A 147 9.97 -13.67 5.93
CA GLU A 147 9.95 -15.02 6.47
C GLU A 147 9.20 -15.11 7.81
N HIS A 148 9.40 -14.12 8.69
CA HIS A 148 8.72 -14.07 9.98
C HIS A 148 7.21 -13.91 9.82
N CYS A 149 6.76 -12.99 8.96
CA CYS A 149 5.34 -12.77 8.68
C CYS A 149 4.71 -13.98 7.98
N ARG A 150 5.41 -14.59 7.01
CA ARG A 150 4.98 -15.80 6.33
C ARG A 150 4.76 -16.95 7.32
N SER A 151 5.72 -17.20 8.20
CA SER A 151 5.63 -18.23 9.23
C SER A 151 4.50 -17.96 10.23
N ALA A 152 4.18 -16.70 10.48
CA ALA A 152 3.10 -16.26 11.35
C ALA A 152 1.71 -16.25 10.67
N GLY A 153 1.64 -16.39 9.34
CA GLY A 153 0.42 -16.28 8.55
C GLY A 153 -0.15 -14.85 8.49
N VAL A 154 0.71 -13.83 8.60
CA VAL A 154 0.32 -12.40 8.54
C VAL A 154 0.71 -11.85 7.18
N PRO A 155 -0.24 -11.34 6.37
CA PRO A 155 0.08 -10.64 5.14
C PRO A 155 0.92 -9.40 5.43
N LEU A 156 2.08 -9.30 4.75
CA LEU A 156 3.03 -8.20 4.91
C LEU A 156 3.05 -7.35 3.65
N VAL A 157 2.98 -6.05 3.82
CA VAL A 157 3.32 -5.05 2.80
C VAL A 157 4.44 -4.16 3.31
N ILE A 158 5.36 -3.81 2.42
CA ILE A 158 6.44 -2.87 2.72
C ILE A 158 6.08 -1.55 2.08
N GLN A 159 5.87 -0.53 2.90
CA GLN A 159 5.56 0.78 2.36
C GLN A 159 6.75 1.38 1.63
N THR A 160 6.49 1.89 0.43
CA THR A 160 7.49 2.64 -0.33
C THR A 160 7.50 4.08 0.16
N HIS A 161 8.57 4.45 0.85
CA HIS A 161 8.62 5.74 1.54
C HIS A 161 10.04 6.34 1.51
N ARG A 162 10.13 7.65 1.19
CA ARG A 162 11.38 8.40 1.35
C ARG A 162 11.82 8.39 2.83
N GLY A 163 13.12 8.30 3.07
CA GLY A 163 13.64 8.14 4.44
C GLY A 163 13.67 6.69 4.93
N ARG A 164 13.22 5.73 4.12
CA ARG A 164 13.27 4.28 4.40
C ARG A 164 14.20 3.56 3.41
N VAL A 165 14.39 2.26 3.58
CA VAL A 165 15.19 1.46 2.62
C VAL A 165 14.61 1.52 1.21
N THR A 166 13.31 1.76 1.08
CA THR A 166 12.56 1.85 -0.16
C THR A 166 12.51 3.26 -0.78
N GLN A 167 13.33 4.23 -0.30
CA GLN A 167 13.30 5.61 -0.79
C GLN A 167 13.65 5.76 -2.28
N ASP A 168 14.50 4.88 -2.80
CA ASP A 168 15.00 4.92 -4.17
C ASP A 168 14.34 3.83 -5.02
N LEU A 169 13.88 4.21 -6.23
CA LEU A 169 13.17 3.32 -7.13
C LEU A 169 14.03 2.10 -7.54
N LEU A 170 15.29 2.34 -7.89
CA LEU A 170 16.16 1.26 -8.39
C LEU A 170 16.61 0.33 -7.25
N ARG A 171 16.85 0.85 -6.06
CA ARG A 171 17.08 0.02 -4.85
C ARG A 171 15.87 -0.86 -4.55
N SER A 172 14.67 -0.31 -4.62
CA SER A 172 13.44 -1.09 -4.38
C SER A 172 13.22 -2.17 -5.43
N VAL A 173 13.56 -1.91 -6.71
CA VAL A 173 13.59 -2.92 -7.76
C VAL A 173 14.63 -4.01 -7.48
N ALA A 174 15.82 -3.64 -6.98
CA ALA A 174 16.83 -4.63 -6.60
C ALA A 174 16.33 -5.53 -5.46
N TYR A 175 15.69 -4.97 -4.43
CA TYR A 175 15.08 -5.74 -3.34
C TYR A 175 13.94 -6.64 -3.82
N ALA A 176 13.08 -6.16 -4.72
CA ALA A 176 12.01 -6.97 -5.31
C ALA A 176 12.56 -8.19 -6.07
N LYS A 177 13.74 -8.06 -6.71
CA LYS A 177 14.42 -9.15 -7.39
C LYS A 177 15.12 -10.10 -6.41
N ALA A 178 15.76 -9.57 -5.37
CA ALA A 178 16.50 -10.35 -4.39
C ALA A 178 15.59 -11.12 -3.42
N VAL A 179 14.38 -10.58 -3.12
CA VAL A 179 13.41 -11.17 -2.19
C VAL A 179 12.10 -11.46 -2.95
N PRO A 180 11.92 -12.65 -3.53
CA PRO A 180 10.80 -12.97 -4.43
C PRO A 180 9.41 -12.80 -3.80
N ASP A 181 9.28 -13.05 -2.49
CA ASP A 181 8.02 -12.94 -1.75
C ASP A 181 7.74 -11.52 -1.23
N LEU A 182 8.62 -10.55 -1.49
CA LEU A 182 8.43 -9.16 -1.11
C LEU A 182 7.19 -8.58 -1.80
N ARG A 183 6.33 -7.95 -1.03
CA ARG A 183 5.13 -7.25 -1.50
C ARG A 183 5.14 -5.82 -0.98
N PHE A 184 4.58 -4.92 -1.78
CA PHE A 184 4.59 -3.50 -1.48
C PHE A 184 3.20 -2.97 -1.19
N ASP A 185 3.16 -2.04 -0.24
CA ASP A 185 2.25 -0.93 -0.25
C ASP A 185 2.93 0.19 -1.05
N LEU A 186 2.40 0.47 -2.24
CA LEU A 186 3.09 1.30 -3.21
C LEU A 186 2.57 2.74 -3.17
N ASP A 187 3.23 3.60 -2.38
CA ASP A 187 3.10 5.05 -2.52
C ASP A 187 4.02 5.56 -3.62
N LEU A 188 3.46 5.77 -4.80
CA LEU A 188 4.19 6.27 -5.96
C LEU A 188 4.75 7.68 -5.73
N SER A 189 4.07 8.51 -4.92
CA SER A 189 4.42 9.92 -4.75
C SER A 189 5.84 10.12 -4.24
N HIS A 190 6.31 9.20 -3.39
CA HIS A 190 7.67 9.23 -2.85
C HIS A 190 8.74 9.02 -3.91
N TYR A 191 8.51 8.14 -4.89
CA TYR A 191 9.45 7.96 -5.99
C TYR A 191 9.45 9.14 -6.96
N PHE A 192 8.27 9.70 -7.21
CA PHE A 192 8.15 10.87 -8.08
C PHE A 192 8.91 12.06 -7.52
N VAL A 193 8.78 12.35 -6.22
CA VAL A 193 9.52 13.44 -5.61
C VAL A 193 11.01 13.13 -5.45
N ALA A 194 11.38 11.90 -5.08
CA ALA A 194 12.79 11.53 -4.91
C ALA A 194 13.57 11.53 -6.23
N GLY A 195 12.90 11.21 -7.33
CA GLY A 195 13.49 11.20 -8.67
C GLY A 195 13.24 12.48 -9.49
N GLU A 196 12.63 13.53 -8.90
CA GLU A 196 12.23 14.77 -9.59
C GLU A 196 11.44 14.49 -10.90
N ILE A 197 10.51 13.51 -10.83
CA ILE A 197 9.77 13.04 -12.01
C ILE A 197 8.53 13.93 -12.24
N GLY A 198 8.73 15.10 -12.79
CA GLY A 198 7.64 16.04 -13.11
C GLY A 198 6.97 15.77 -14.47
N GLY A 199 7.71 15.24 -15.45
CA GLY A 199 7.30 14.97 -16.82
C GLY A 199 6.84 13.54 -17.10
N PRO A 200 6.64 13.16 -18.37
CA PRO A 200 6.37 11.78 -18.77
C PRO A 200 7.53 10.84 -18.37
N LEU A 201 7.17 9.58 -18.07
CA LEU A 201 8.17 8.55 -17.76
C LEU A 201 8.94 8.17 -19.02
N GLY A 202 10.28 8.04 -18.89
CA GLY A 202 11.09 7.38 -19.89
C GLY A 202 11.01 5.85 -19.80
N PRO A 203 11.47 5.10 -20.82
CA PRO A 203 11.34 3.64 -20.87
C PRO A 203 11.93 2.92 -19.65
N ASP A 204 13.08 3.38 -19.14
CA ASP A 204 13.74 2.76 -17.98
C ASP A 204 12.93 2.94 -16.69
N ALA A 205 12.37 4.13 -16.49
CA ALA A 205 11.50 4.40 -15.35
C ALA A 205 10.20 3.60 -15.45
N GLU A 206 9.58 3.52 -16.65
CA GLU A 206 8.40 2.68 -16.87
C GLU A 206 8.66 1.21 -16.54
N ALA A 207 9.81 0.67 -16.98
CA ALA A 207 10.20 -0.71 -16.68
C ALA A 207 10.42 -0.94 -15.18
N ALA A 208 11.05 0.02 -14.48
CA ALA A 208 11.27 -0.05 -13.05
C ALA A 208 9.94 -0.03 -12.26
N PHE A 209 9.05 0.91 -12.60
CA PHE A 209 7.71 0.97 -11.99
C PHE A 209 6.88 -0.28 -12.27
N ALA A 210 6.97 -0.85 -13.49
CA ALA A 210 6.26 -2.08 -13.82
C ALA A 210 6.60 -3.22 -12.85
N ILE A 211 7.88 -3.40 -12.51
CA ILE A 211 8.33 -4.43 -11.56
C ILE A 211 7.70 -4.22 -10.18
N LEU A 212 7.65 -2.99 -9.69
CA LEU A 212 7.05 -2.71 -8.37
C LEU A 212 5.53 -2.85 -8.40
N MET A 213 4.87 -2.38 -9.45
CA MET A 213 3.42 -2.52 -9.61
C MET A 213 2.97 -3.99 -9.64
N GLU A 214 3.74 -4.89 -10.28
CA GLU A 214 3.49 -6.35 -10.24
C GLU A 214 3.63 -6.96 -8.84
N ARG A 215 4.36 -6.30 -7.94
CA ARG A 215 4.60 -6.73 -6.56
C ARG A 215 3.71 -6.02 -5.55
N ALA A 216 2.96 -5.01 -5.97
CA ALA A 216 2.07 -4.29 -5.09
C ALA A 216 0.78 -5.09 -4.83
N ILE A 217 0.43 -5.21 -3.56
CA ILE A 217 -0.85 -5.77 -3.10
C ILE A 217 -1.63 -4.75 -2.27
N MET A 218 -1.10 -3.54 -2.12
CA MET A 218 -1.70 -2.36 -1.52
C MET A 218 -1.20 -1.11 -2.24
N LEU A 219 -1.96 -0.05 -2.23
CA LEU A 219 -1.61 1.26 -2.80
C LEU A 219 -1.97 2.40 -1.87
N ASP A 220 -1.19 3.48 -1.95
CA ASP A 220 -1.50 4.77 -1.34
C ASP A 220 -1.95 5.81 -2.36
N ALA A 221 -3.05 6.50 -2.05
CA ALA A 221 -3.56 7.61 -2.85
C ALA A 221 -2.95 8.94 -2.38
N ARG A 222 -1.86 9.31 -2.98
CA ARG A 222 -1.21 10.62 -2.89
C ARG A 222 -0.61 10.97 -4.24
N LEU A 223 -0.69 12.24 -4.65
CA LEU A 223 -0.14 12.72 -5.89
C LEU A 223 1.07 13.62 -5.66
N SER A 224 2.10 13.40 -6.44
CA SER A 224 3.27 14.29 -6.53
C SER A 224 3.31 14.97 -7.90
N ASN A 225 3.89 16.17 -7.94
CA ASN A 225 4.23 16.87 -9.20
C ASN A 225 5.71 16.70 -9.57
N GLY A 226 6.47 15.91 -8.82
CA GLY A 226 7.92 15.73 -8.97
C GLY A 226 8.74 16.59 -8.01
N GLU A 227 8.24 17.74 -7.60
CA GLU A 227 8.90 18.67 -6.66
C GLU A 227 8.27 18.60 -5.26
N GLN A 228 6.97 18.42 -5.21
CA GLN A 228 6.18 18.29 -3.99
C GLN A 228 5.63 16.87 -3.89
N VAL A 229 5.79 16.23 -2.74
CA VAL A 229 5.29 14.87 -2.51
C VAL A 229 3.77 14.81 -2.49
N GLN A 230 3.12 15.90 -2.10
CA GLN A 230 1.67 16.03 -2.04
C GLN A 230 1.19 17.31 -2.70
N VAL A 231 0.31 17.17 -3.68
CA VAL A 231 -0.37 18.29 -4.34
C VAL A 231 -1.88 18.08 -4.33
N ASP A 232 -2.67 19.17 -4.41
CA ASP A 232 -4.12 19.06 -4.51
C ASP A 232 -4.53 18.51 -5.89
N HIS A 233 -5.01 17.28 -5.92
CA HIS A 233 -5.45 16.59 -7.14
C HIS A 233 -6.63 17.26 -7.84
N ARG A 234 -7.37 18.16 -7.15
CA ARG A 234 -8.49 18.93 -7.70
C ARG A 234 -8.01 20.16 -8.45
N ASN A 235 -6.77 20.61 -8.19
CA ASN A 235 -6.22 21.77 -8.88
C ASN A 235 -5.97 21.44 -10.37
N PRO A 236 -6.58 22.20 -11.31
CA PRO A 236 -6.42 21.97 -12.75
C PRO A 236 -4.96 21.99 -13.23
N ALA A 237 -4.08 22.72 -12.52
CA ALA A 237 -2.65 22.76 -12.84
C ALA A 237 -1.98 21.38 -12.72
N TYR A 238 -2.54 20.46 -11.94
CA TYR A 238 -2.02 19.11 -11.71
C TYR A 238 -2.85 18.02 -12.40
N ALA A 239 -3.68 18.38 -13.39
CA ALA A 239 -4.54 17.42 -14.09
C ALA A 239 -3.71 16.30 -14.76
N ALA A 240 -2.60 16.64 -15.42
CA ALA A 240 -1.73 15.66 -16.06
C ALA A 240 -1.09 14.67 -15.07
N GLN A 241 -0.69 15.16 -13.88
CA GLN A 241 -0.16 14.32 -12.81
C GLN A 241 -1.26 13.40 -12.25
N ARG A 242 -2.45 13.95 -11.97
CA ARG A 242 -3.59 13.16 -11.51
C ARG A 242 -3.91 12.02 -12.48
N ASP A 243 -4.00 12.32 -13.78
CA ASP A 243 -4.36 11.34 -14.79
C ASP A 243 -3.28 10.25 -14.93
N ARG A 244 -2.00 10.60 -14.77
CA ARG A 244 -0.87 9.66 -14.72
C ARG A 244 -0.97 8.74 -13.51
N PHE A 245 -1.13 9.28 -12.30
CA PHE A 245 -1.27 8.46 -11.09
C PHE A 245 -2.49 7.54 -11.18
N ALA A 246 -3.62 8.06 -11.65
CA ALA A 246 -4.83 7.26 -11.88
C ALA A 246 -4.59 6.09 -12.86
N ALA A 247 -3.85 6.32 -13.95
CA ALA A 247 -3.49 5.27 -14.89
C ALA A 247 -2.58 4.21 -14.26
N MET A 248 -1.58 4.61 -13.45
CA MET A 248 -0.68 3.68 -12.74
C MET A 248 -1.44 2.89 -11.69
N TRP A 249 -2.30 3.51 -10.88
CA TRP A 249 -3.15 2.82 -9.91
C TRP A 249 -4.07 1.80 -10.58
N LYS A 250 -4.77 2.21 -11.67
CA LYS A 250 -5.65 1.29 -12.41
C LYS A 250 -4.87 0.11 -13.02
N ARG A 251 -3.67 0.35 -13.55
CA ARG A 251 -2.80 -0.72 -14.03
C ARG A 251 -2.45 -1.71 -12.92
N THR A 252 -2.01 -1.21 -11.76
CA THR A 252 -1.70 -2.05 -10.59
C THR A 252 -2.89 -2.89 -10.14
N MET A 253 -4.09 -2.29 -10.06
CA MET A 253 -5.33 -3.02 -9.75
C MET A 253 -5.61 -4.14 -10.75
N LYS A 254 -5.44 -3.87 -12.06
CA LYS A 254 -5.65 -4.87 -13.12
C LYS A 254 -4.64 -6.00 -13.04
N ASP A 255 -3.37 -5.70 -12.78
CA ASP A 255 -2.31 -6.69 -12.65
C ASP A 255 -2.56 -7.58 -11.43
N TRP A 256 -2.99 -7.00 -10.31
CA TRP A 256 -3.37 -7.75 -9.11
C TRP A 256 -4.62 -8.63 -9.34
N LEU A 257 -5.68 -8.10 -9.95
CA LEU A 257 -6.93 -8.82 -10.23
C LEU A 257 -6.72 -10.09 -11.05
N ARG A 258 -5.74 -10.12 -11.97
CA ARG A 258 -5.41 -11.31 -12.77
C ARG A 258 -4.92 -12.50 -11.95
N THR A 259 -4.48 -12.27 -10.74
CA THR A 259 -3.83 -13.29 -9.89
C THR A 259 -4.49 -13.42 -8.51
N ALA A 260 -5.46 -12.57 -8.21
CA ALA A 260 -6.20 -12.59 -6.96
C ALA A 260 -7.12 -13.83 -6.88
N ALA A 261 -7.24 -14.38 -5.68
CA ALA A 261 -8.10 -15.52 -5.37
C ALA A 261 -9.35 -15.06 -4.59
N ARG A 262 -10.32 -15.94 -4.44
CA ARG A 262 -11.49 -15.70 -3.58
C ARG A 262 -11.03 -15.41 -2.15
N GLY A 263 -11.63 -14.40 -1.52
CA GLY A 263 -11.29 -13.91 -0.19
C GLY A 263 -10.13 -12.93 -0.16
N ASP A 264 -9.46 -12.68 -1.30
CA ASP A 264 -8.44 -11.64 -1.35
C ASP A 264 -9.09 -10.25 -1.39
N VAL A 265 -8.48 -9.32 -0.67
CA VAL A 265 -8.86 -7.90 -0.67
C VAL A 265 -7.69 -7.06 -1.14
N PHE A 266 -7.97 -5.98 -1.86
CA PHE A 266 -6.99 -5.01 -2.31
C PHE A 266 -7.11 -3.73 -1.46
N PRO A 267 -6.30 -3.57 -0.42
CA PRO A 267 -6.30 -2.35 0.36
C PRO A 267 -5.86 -1.18 -0.51
N PHE A 268 -6.59 -0.09 -0.41
CA PHE A 268 -6.20 1.16 -1.03
C PHE A 268 -6.37 2.27 0.00
N ARG A 269 -5.24 2.72 0.52
CA ARG A 269 -5.21 3.73 1.57
C ARG A 269 -5.26 5.13 0.97
N ILE A 270 -6.07 5.99 1.56
CA ILE A 270 -6.08 7.40 1.25
C ILE A 270 -5.20 8.08 2.29
N GLU A 271 -4.07 8.65 1.85
CA GLU A 271 -3.05 9.14 2.76
C GLU A 271 -2.56 10.55 2.37
N LEU A 272 -3.42 11.55 2.56
CA LEU A 272 -2.99 12.94 2.50
C LEU A 272 -2.50 13.38 3.88
N GLY A 273 -1.21 13.75 3.95
CA GLY A 273 -0.56 14.15 5.20
C GLY A 273 -0.99 15.53 5.70
N PRO A 274 -0.91 15.74 7.04
CA PRO A 274 -1.10 17.04 7.66
C PRO A 274 0.03 18.03 7.27
N PRO A 275 0.04 19.30 7.76
CA PRO A 275 1.25 20.11 7.72
C PRO A 275 2.42 19.34 8.37
N ASP A 276 3.44 19.18 7.69
CA ASP A 276 4.35 19.58 6.71
C ASP A 276 4.14 19.00 5.27
N TYR A 277 3.20 18.09 5.07
CA TYR A 277 2.82 17.61 3.74
C TYR A 277 1.80 18.53 3.08
N ALA A 278 0.80 18.99 3.83
CA ALA A 278 -0.19 19.93 3.35
C ALA A 278 0.44 21.32 3.12
N ILE A 279 0.01 21.97 2.04
CA ILE A 279 0.48 23.32 1.68
C ILE A 279 -0.24 24.35 2.55
N LEU A 280 0.55 25.19 3.22
CA LEU A 280 0.03 26.25 4.08
C LEU A 280 0.00 27.60 3.35
N GLY A 281 -1.03 28.39 3.61
CA GLY A 281 -1.10 29.79 3.27
C GLY A 281 -0.26 30.67 4.20
N PRO A 282 -0.16 31.98 3.92
CA PRO A 282 0.58 32.92 4.76
C PRO A 282 0.04 33.04 6.19
N ASP A 283 -1.19 32.64 6.42
CA ASP A 283 -1.88 32.63 7.73
C ASP A 283 -1.58 31.33 8.54
N GLY A 284 -0.75 30.42 7.99
CA GLY A 284 -0.41 29.14 8.62
C GLY A 284 -1.52 28.09 8.56
N ARG A 285 -2.56 28.32 7.78
CA ARG A 285 -3.64 27.35 7.55
C ARG A 285 -3.45 26.61 6.23
N GLU A 286 -4.00 25.39 6.15
CA GLU A 286 -4.04 24.68 4.89
C GLU A 286 -4.82 25.48 3.83
N ILE A 287 -4.28 25.57 2.62
CA ILE A 287 -4.91 26.30 1.50
C ILE A 287 -6.10 25.56 0.89
N SER A 288 -6.30 24.30 1.28
CA SER A 288 -7.38 23.44 0.79
C SER A 288 -7.89 22.53 1.89
N ASP A 289 -9.14 22.08 1.77
CA ASP A 289 -9.72 21.13 2.71
C ASP A 289 -9.24 19.71 2.43
N ARG A 290 -8.33 19.22 3.27
CA ARG A 290 -7.70 17.90 3.15
C ARG A 290 -8.69 16.76 3.30
N TRP A 291 -9.69 16.88 4.18
CA TRP A 291 -10.70 15.82 4.34
C TRP A 291 -11.61 15.70 3.11
N GLU A 292 -12.02 16.83 2.53
CA GLU A 292 -12.77 16.82 1.28
C GLU A 292 -11.93 16.23 0.13
N GLN A 293 -10.62 16.55 0.06
CA GLN A 293 -9.73 15.93 -0.92
C GLN A 293 -9.64 14.41 -0.73
N GLN A 294 -9.55 13.93 0.51
CA GLN A 294 -9.47 12.50 0.81
C GLN A 294 -10.75 11.76 0.36
N LYS A 295 -11.93 12.34 0.58
CA LYS A 295 -13.19 11.76 0.10
C LYS A 295 -13.30 11.75 -1.42
N ASP A 296 -12.80 12.78 -2.08
CA ASP A 296 -12.73 12.84 -3.55
C ASP A 296 -11.78 11.79 -4.12
N LEU A 297 -10.59 11.60 -3.50
CA LEU A 297 -9.65 10.55 -3.89
C LEU A 297 -10.26 9.16 -3.70
N ARG A 298 -10.94 8.90 -2.58
CA ARG A 298 -11.68 7.65 -2.39
C ARG A 298 -12.67 7.41 -3.54
N SER A 299 -13.41 8.42 -3.93
CA SER A 299 -14.37 8.32 -5.03
C SER A 299 -13.68 8.03 -6.37
N LEU A 300 -12.52 8.65 -6.63
CA LEU A 300 -11.69 8.35 -7.79
C LEU A 300 -11.22 6.89 -7.78
N VAL A 301 -10.66 6.43 -6.67
CA VAL A 301 -10.15 5.05 -6.49
C VAL A 301 -11.26 4.02 -6.75
N ILE A 302 -12.47 4.24 -6.25
CA ILE A 302 -13.62 3.36 -6.49
C ILE A 302 -13.98 3.30 -8.00
N ARG A 303 -13.97 4.44 -8.69
CA ARG A 303 -14.20 4.43 -10.14
C ARG A 303 -13.15 3.63 -10.89
N LEU A 304 -11.85 3.86 -10.58
CA LEU A 304 -10.74 3.14 -11.20
C LEU A 304 -10.81 1.63 -10.94
N TRP A 305 -11.19 1.22 -9.74
CA TRP A 305 -11.43 -0.17 -9.40
C TRP A 305 -12.54 -0.79 -10.25
N ASN A 306 -13.70 -0.13 -10.32
CA ASN A 306 -14.85 -0.63 -11.07
C ASN A 306 -14.54 -0.72 -12.58
N GLU A 307 -13.76 0.21 -13.12
CA GLU A 307 -13.21 0.12 -14.48
C GLU A 307 -12.27 -1.09 -14.62
N ALA A 308 -11.33 -1.29 -13.68
CA ALA A 308 -10.41 -2.42 -13.71
C ALA A 308 -11.14 -3.77 -13.65
N VAL A 309 -12.16 -3.89 -12.80
CA VAL A 309 -13.04 -5.08 -12.74
C VAL A 309 -13.75 -5.30 -14.08
N SER A 310 -14.32 -4.25 -14.67
CA SER A 310 -15.01 -4.36 -15.97
C SER A 310 -14.06 -4.77 -17.09
N GLU A 311 -12.83 -4.25 -17.11
CA GLU A 311 -11.83 -4.54 -18.14
C GLU A 311 -11.18 -5.93 -17.99
N THR A 312 -11.07 -6.45 -16.78
CA THR A 312 -10.45 -7.76 -16.51
C THR A 312 -11.45 -8.90 -16.44
N GLY A 313 -12.73 -8.62 -16.16
CA GLY A 313 -13.74 -9.62 -15.85
C GLY A 313 -13.50 -10.35 -14.52
N ALA A 314 -12.61 -9.85 -13.67
CA ALA A 314 -12.23 -10.44 -12.40
C ALA A 314 -12.57 -9.51 -11.24
N GLY A 315 -12.87 -10.08 -10.04
CA GLY A 315 -13.26 -9.31 -8.86
C GLY A 315 -14.73 -8.89 -8.85
N GLU A 316 -15.09 -8.11 -7.84
CA GLU A 316 -16.44 -7.53 -7.76
C GLU A 316 -16.40 -6.00 -7.72
N PRO A 317 -17.37 -5.33 -8.36
CA PRO A 317 -17.49 -3.87 -8.29
C PRO A 317 -17.75 -3.42 -6.86
N TYR A 318 -17.08 -2.34 -6.45
CA TYR A 318 -17.35 -1.73 -5.16
C TYR A 318 -18.70 -1.01 -5.13
N ARG A 319 -19.57 -1.32 -4.16
CA ARG A 319 -20.98 -0.89 -4.11
C ARG A 319 -21.39 -0.16 -2.82
N ARG A 320 -20.45 0.18 -1.95
CA ARG A 320 -20.76 0.96 -0.73
C ARG A 320 -20.99 2.43 -0.99
#